data_e470837c83ad1c47040923eacc3c366a
#
_entry.id   e470837c83ad1c47040923eacc3c366a
#
_cell.length_a   1.000
_cell.length_b   1.000
_cell.length_c   1.000
_cell.angle_alpha   90.00
_cell.angle_beta   90.00
_cell.angle_gamma   90.00
#
_symmetry.space_group_name_H-M   'P 1'
#
loop_
_entity.id
_entity.type
_entity.pdbx_description
1 polymer ?
#
loop_
_entity_poly.entity_id
_entity_poly.type
_entity_poly.pdbx_seq_one_letter_code
_entity_poly.pdbx_strand_id
1 'polypeptide(L)'
;MKKILVTFLCFISLSILIYSSAETNSRNNESELLARIVHAESKGEPYLGQVAVAAVILNRIDSPDFPNTLAGVIYQPGAFEPVSNGNINQPVPNDASARKAAREALNGYDPTGGCLYFFNPDTATSKWIWSKPIVKTIGKHHFAK
;
A
#
# COMPACT_ATOMS: atom_id res chain seq x y z
N MET A 1 -27.39 4.37 -43.60
CA MET A 1 -26.04 3.94 -43.21
C MET A 1 -25.30 4.99 -42.36
N LYS A 2 -25.28 6.29 -42.71
CA LYS A 2 -24.59 7.32 -41.89
C LYS A 2 -25.11 7.50 -40.47
N LYS A 3 -26.40 7.34 -40.21
CA LYS A 3 -27.01 7.50 -38.86
C LYS A 3 -26.67 6.37 -37.90
N ILE A 4 -26.48 5.15 -38.40
CA ILE A 4 -26.11 3.96 -37.60
C ILE A 4 -24.64 4.05 -37.18
N LEU A 5 -23.76 4.61 -38.02
CA LEU A 5 -22.35 4.77 -37.73
C LEU A 5 -22.10 5.78 -36.60
N VAL A 6 -22.87 6.87 -36.59
CA VAL A 6 -22.74 7.93 -35.56
C VAL A 6 -23.20 7.42 -34.18
N THR A 7 -24.28 6.64 -34.12
CA THR A 7 -24.76 6.04 -32.88
C THR A 7 -23.78 5.02 -32.31
N PHE A 8 -23.13 4.22 -33.15
CA PHE A 8 -22.13 3.24 -32.72
C PHE A 8 -20.88 3.90 -32.15
N LEU A 9 -20.41 5.01 -32.76
CA LEU A 9 -19.28 5.79 -32.26
C LEU A 9 -19.57 6.43 -30.88
N CYS A 10 -20.79 6.92 -30.63
CA CYS A 10 -21.21 7.49 -29.36
C CYS A 10 -21.21 6.46 -28.21
N PHE A 11 -21.64 5.22 -28.49
CA PHE A 11 -21.62 4.15 -27.46
C PHE A 11 -20.19 3.73 -27.07
N ILE A 12 -19.26 3.68 -28.03
CA ILE A 12 -17.86 3.36 -27.75
C ILE A 12 -17.19 4.45 -26.92
N SER A 13 -17.41 5.71 -27.24
CA SER A 13 -16.82 6.84 -26.48
C SER A 13 -17.37 6.91 -25.06
N LEU A 14 -18.64 6.64 -24.82
CA LEU A 14 -19.25 6.64 -23.50
C LEU A 14 -18.73 5.48 -22.64
N SER A 15 -18.55 4.29 -23.21
CA SER A 15 -18.00 3.14 -22.49
C SER A 15 -16.54 3.36 -22.05
N ILE A 16 -15.72 4.01 -22.86
CA ILE A 16 -14.32 4.35 -22.53
C ILE A 16 -14.29 5.36 -21.37
N LEU A 17 -15.16 6.36 -21.36
CA LEU A 17 -15.23 7.35 -20.28
C LEU A 17 -15.64 6.72 -18.94
N ILE A 18 -16.61 5.82 -18.94
CA ILE A 18 -17.05 5.12 -17.73
C ILE A 18 -15.94 4.21 -17.18
N TYR A 19 -15.24 3.49 -18.05
CA TYR A 19 -14.15 2.61 -17.66
C TYR A 19 -12.97 3.40 -17.05
N SER A 20 -12.59 4.52 -17.65
CA SER A 20 -11.55 5.41 -17.14
C SER A 20 -11.88 6.00 -15.76
N SER A 21 -13.14 6.37 -15.55
CA SER A 21 -13.59 6.91 -14.25
C SER A 21 -13.57 5.85 -13.13
N ALA A 22 -13.95 4.61 -13.44
CA ALA A 22 -13.95 3.51 -12.48
C ALA A 22 -12.51 3.15 -12.06
N GLU A 23 -11.58 3.11 -13.00
CA GLU A 23 -10.16 2.83 -12.73
C GLU A 23 -9.51 3.92 -11.87
N THR A 24 -9.79 5.19 -12.16
CA THR A 24 -9.29 6.32 -11.36
C THR A 24 -9.82 6.26 -9.93
N ASN A 25 -11.09 5.92 -9.73
CA ASN A 25 -11.68 5.80 -8.40
C ASN A 25 -11.07 4.63 -7.62
N SER A 26 -10.83 3.48 -8.25
CA SER A 26 -10.17 2.34 -7.65
C SER A 26 -8.76 2.70 -7.16
N ARG A 27 -7.95 3.34 -7.99
CA ARG A 27 -6.59 3.80 -7.64
C ARG A 27 -6.59 4.80 -6.48
N ASN A 28 -7.55 5.71 -6.45
CA ASN A 28 -7.68 6.67 -5.36
C ASN A 28 -8.02 5.96 -4.04
N ASN A 29 -8.89 4.96 -4.05
CA ASN A 29 -9.25 4.17 -2.87
C ASN A 29 -8.08 3.34 -2.36
N GLU A 30 -7.29 2.73 -3.25
CA GLU A 30 -6.07 2.00 -2.89
C GLU A 30 -5.00 2.91 -2.30
N SER A 31 -4.79 4.08 -2.90
CA SER A 31 -3.87 5.09 -2.39
C SER A 31 -4.26 5.58 -1.00
N GLU A 32 -5.55 5.81 -0.76
CA GLU A 32 -6.07 6.20 0.55
C GLU A 32 -5.90 5.09 1.59
N LEU A 33 -6.22 3.84 1.25
CA LEU A 33 -6.07 2.70 2.14
C LEU A 33 -4.60 2.47 2.51
N LEU A 34 -3.69 2.52 1.51
CA LEU A 34 -2.26 2.40 1.75
C LEU A 34 -1.73 3.56 2.61
N ALA A 35 -2.18 4.78 2.37
CA ALA A 35 -1.79 5.94 3.18
C ALA A 35 -2.22 5.79 4.65
N ARG A 36 -3.39 5.25 4.91
CA ARG A 36 -3.89 5.01 6.28
C ARG A 36 -3.02 4.02 7.04
N ILE A 37 -2.71 2.88 6.45
CA ILE A 37 -1.88 1.89 7.13
C ILE A 37 -0.44 2.39 7.31
N VAL A 38 0.15 3.06 6.32
CA VAL A 38 1.48 3.67 6.40
C VAL A 38 1.53 4.72 7.50
N HIS A 39 0.51 5.58 7.59
CA HIS A 39 0.43 6.59 8.64
C HIS A 39 0.36 5.95 10.03
N ALA A 40 -0.43 4.91 10.20
CA ALA A 40 -0.60 4.23 11.48
C ALA A 40 0.64 3.43 11.91
N GLU A 41 1.36 2.79 10.96
CA GLU A 41 2.52 1.95 11.23
C GLU A 41 3.84 2.72 11.33
N SER A 42 3.96 3.84 10.63
CA SER A 42 5.24 4.54 10.46
C SER A 42 5.19 6.03 10.79
N LYS A 43 4.18 6.47 11.54
CA LYS A 43 4.10 7.83 12.07
C LYS A 43 5.33 8.11 12.96
N GLY A 44 6.09 9.15 12.60
CA GLY A 44 7.34 9.50 13.29
C GLY A 44 8.59 8.86 12.71
N GLU A 45 8.46 7.94 11.72
CA GLU A 45 9.59 7.47 10.95
C GLU A 45 10.06 8.51 9.92
N PRO A 46 11.34 8.49 9.53
CA PRO A 46 11.83 9.27 8.40
C PRO A 46 11.01 8.97 7.15
N TYR A 47 10.88 9.95 6.25
CA TYR A 47 10.08 9.80 5.03
C TYR A 47 10.42 8.52 4.24
N LEU A 48 11.71 8.22 4.08
CA LEU A 48 12.14 6.98 3.41
C LEU A 48 11.66 5.71 4.13
N GLY A 49 11.55 5.73 5.46
CA GLY A 49 10.99 4.64 6.26
C GLY A 49 9.50 4.43 6.00
N GLN A 50 8.75 5.53 5.82
CA GLN A 50 7.34 5.45 5.45
C GLN A 50 7.14 4.87 4.05
N VAL A 51 7.99 5.25 3.07
CA VAL A 51 8.00 4.65 1.73
C VAL A 51 8.35 3.17 1.80
N ALA A 52 9.33 2.80 2.63
CA ALA A 52 9.75 1.42 2.82
C ALA A 52 8.62 0.53 3.40
N VAL A 53 7.87 1.03 4.37
CA VAL A 53 6.69 0.32 4.91
C VAL A 53 5.62 0.13 3.82
N ALA A 54 5.34 1.16 3.02
CA ALA A 54 4.42 1.05 1.90
C ALA A 54 4.88 0.01 0.88
N ALA A 55 6.17 0.01 0.53
CA ALA A 55 6.75 -0.92 -0.42
C ALA A 55 6.66 -2.38 0.06
N VAL A 56 6.91 -2.65 1.35
CA VAL A 56 6.74 -4.00 1.91
C VAL A 56 5.31 -4.50 1.76
N ILE A 57 4.31 -3.65 2.00
CA ILE A 57 2.90 -4.02 1.84
C ILE A 57 2.59 -4.38 0.39
N LEU A 58 3.12 -3.62 -0.58
CA LEU A 58 2.94 -3.88 -2.00
C LEU A 58 3.70 -5.13 -2.46
N ASN A 59 4.92 -5.35 -1.97
CA ASN A 59 5.71 -6.56 -2.26
C ASN A 59 4.99 -7.84 -1.83
N ARG A 60 4.21 -7.78 -0.74
CA ARG A 60 3.39 -8.92 -0.29
C ARG A 60 2.32 -9.30 -1.30
N ILE A 61 1.73 -8.34 -2.04
CA ILE A 61 0.72 -8.61 -3.07
C ILE A 61 1.30 -9.48 -4.20
N ASP A 62 2.57 -9.26 -4.53
CA ASP A 62 3.29 -9.99 -5.58
C ASP A 62 3.89 -11.32 -5.10
N SER A 63 3.85 -11.59 -3.80
CA SER A 63 4.38 -12.82 -3.20
C SER A 63 3.29 -13.89 -3.09
N PRO A 64 3.58 -15.15 -3.46
CA PRO A 64 2.62 -16.26 -3.35
C PRO A 64 2.26 -16.61 -1.89
N ASP A 65 3.02 -16.12 -0.92
CA ASP A 65 2.80 -16.40 0.51
C ASP A 65 1.75 -15.49 1.16
N PHE A 66 1.25 -14.49 0.41
CA PHE A 66 0.32 -13.47 0.89
C PHE A 66 -0.91 -13.34 0.00
N PRO A 67 -1.98 -12.69 0.49
CA PRO A 67 -3.10 -12.31 -0.36
C PRO A 67 -2.68 -11.43 -1.54
N ASN A 68 -3.29 -11.64 -2.69
CA ASN A 68 -2.95 -10.96 -3.96
C ASN A 68 -3.68 -9.62 -4.17
N THR A 69 -4.19 -9.00 -3.11
CA THR A 69 -4.83 -7.68 -3.16
C THR A 69 -4.37 -6.82 -2.00
N LEU A 70 -4.34 -5.50 -2.17
CA LEU A 70 -3.96 -4.56 -1.13
C LEU A 70 -4.83 -4.72 0.13
N ALA A 71 -6.14 -4.76 -0.03
CA ALA A 71 -7.05 -4.98 1.08
C ALA A 71 -6.84 -6.33 1.75
N GLY A 72 -6.60 -7.39 0.98
CA GLY A 72 -6.30 -8.73 1.49
C GLY A 72 -5.05 -8.75 2.37
N VAL A 73 -3.99 -8.10 1.95
CA VAL A 73 -2.73 -8.00 2.73
C VAL A 73 -2.95 -7.18 4.00
N ILE A 74 -3.60 -6.01 3.89
CA ILE A 74 -3.78 -5.10 5.02
C ILE A 74 -4.72 -5.70 6.09
N TYR A 75 -5.83 -6.30 5.66
CA TYR A 75 -6.83 -6.86 6.57
C TYR A 75 -6.60 -8.34 6.92
N GLN A 76 -5.45 -8.90 6.55
CA GLN A 76 -5.07 -10.26 6.97
C GLN A 76 -5.03 -10.33 8.51
N PRO A 77 -5.69 -11.30 9.15
CA PRO A 77 -5.75 -11.40 10.60
C PRO A 77 -4.36 -11.39 11.25
N GLY A 78 -4.13 -10.46 12.18
CA GLY A 78 -2.88 -10.33 12.91
C GLY A 78 -1.71 -9.71 12.13
N ALA A 79 -1.91 -9.27 10.88
CA ALA A 79 -0.83 -8.70 10.09
C ALA A 79 -0.42 -7.30 10.57
N PHE A 80 -1.38 -6.50 11.02
CA PHE A 80 -1.16 -5.11 11.45
C PHE A 80 -1.99 -4.77 12.69
N GLU A 81 -1.32 -4.27 13.72
CA GLU A 81 -1.99 -3.84 14.95
C GLU A 81 -3.02 -2.73 14.72
N PRO A 82 -2.78 -1.69 13.88
CA PRO A 82 -3.77 -0.67 13.58
C PRO A 82 -5.09 -1.17 13.02
N VAL A 83 -5.12 -2.33 12.39
CA VAL A 83 -6.36 -2.97 11.95
C VAL A 83 -7.12 -3.53 13.15
N SER A 84 -6.42 -4.24 14.04
CA SER A 84 -7.03 -4.89 15.21
C SER A 84 -7.56 -3.89 16.24
N ASN A 85 -6.88 -2.76 16.42
CA ASN A 85 -7.26 -1.72 17.39
C ASN A 85 -8.09 -0.57 16.80
N GLY A 86 -8.40 -0.61 15.51
CA GLY A 86 -9.23 0.37 14.82
C GLY A 86 -8.51 1.66 14.39
N ASN A 87 -7.23 1.82 14.65
CA ASN A 87 -6.46 3.03 14.28
C ASN A 87 -6.38 3.26 12.76
N ILE A 88 -6.51 2.21 11.94
CA ILE A 88 -6.58 2.32 10.49
C ILE A 88 -7.75 3.19 9.99
N ASN A 89 -8.79 3.33 10.81
CA ASN A 89 -9.97 4.14 10.48
C ASN A 89 -9.80 5.64 10.80
N GLN A 90 -8.70 6.02 11.45
CA GLN A 90 -8.41 7.42 11.72
C GLN A 90 -8.10 8.17 10.41
N PRO A 91 -8.59 9.41 10.27
CA PRO A 91 -8.32 10.19 9.07
C PRO A 91 -6.83 10.53 8.98
N VAL A 92 -6.26 10.38 7.80
CA VAL A 92 -4.89 10.83 7.50
C VAL A 92 -4.94 12.30 7.10
N PRO A 93 -4.19 13.20 7.78
CA PRO A 93 -4.12 14.61 7.38
C PRO A 93 -3.72 14.77 5.91
N ASN A 94 -4.24 15.79 5.23
CA ASN A 94 -3.97 16.01 3.81
C ASN A 94 -2.49 16.28 3.50
N ASP A 95 -1.79 16.91 4.42
CA ASP A 95 -0.37 17.23 4.36
C ASP A 95 0.54 16.12 4.93
N ALA A 96 -0.03 15.02 5.42
CA ALA A 96 0.76 13.91 5.96
C ALA A 96 1.68 13.30 4.91
N SER A 97 2.95 13.12 5.26
CA SER A 97 3.98 12.49 4.42
C SER A 97 3.61 11.08 3.98
N ALA A 98 2.81 10.36 4.77
CA ALA A 98 2.31 9.03 4.45
C ALA A 98 1.51 8.98 3.13
N ARG A 99 0.76 10.04 2.79
CA ARG A 99 0.07 10.13 1.50
C ARG A 99 1.03 10.18 0.32
N LYS A 100 2.11 10.94 0.47
CA LYS A 100 3.16 11.02 -0.56
C LYS A 100 3.92 9.70 -0.64
N ALA A 101 4.27 9.09 0.49
CA ALA A 101 4.96 7.81 0.58
C ALA A 101 4.15 6.68 -0.08
N ALA A 102 2.85 6.60 0.19
CA ALA A 102 1.96 5.64 -0.46
C ALA A 102 1.97 5.78 -1.99
N ARG A 103 1.88 7.02 -2.50
CA ARG A 103 1.93 7.28 -3.95
C ARG A 103 3.28 6.91 -4.57
N GLU A 104 4.40 7.20 -3.92
CA GLU A 104 5.73 6.82 -4.42
C GLU A 104 5.89 5.31 -4.53
N ALA A 105 5.45 4.58 -3.50
CA ALA A 105 5.48 3.12 -3.53
C ALA A 105 4.55 2.55 -4.62
N LEU A 106 3.32 3.07 -4.77
CA LEU A 106 2.40 2.69 -5.85
C LEU A 106 2.95 2.99 -7.26
N ASN A 107 3.84 3.96 -7.38
CA ASN A 107 4.58 4.26 -8.62
C ASN A 107 5.81 3.36 -8.82
N GLY A 108 6.02 2.37 -7.94
CA GLY A 108 7.06 1.35 -8.07
C GLY A 108 8.37 1.66 -7.34
N TYR A 109 8.43 2.72 -6.51
CA TYR A 109 9.63 2.96 -5.73
C TYR A 109 9.68 2.09 -4.48
N ASP A 110 10.64 1.16 -4.44
CA ASP A 110 10.92 0.27 -3.31
C ASP A 110 12.35 0.46 -2.79
N PRO A 111 12.55 1.17 -1.67
CA PRO A 111 13.86 1.34 -1.06
C PRO A 111 14.35 0.09 -0.32
N THR A 112 13.52 -0.94 -0.15
CA THR A 112 13.85 -2.15 0.61
C THR A 112 14.50 -3.25 -0.25
N GLY A 113 14.32 -3.21 -1.57
CA GLY A 113 14.80 -4.25 -2.48
C GLY A 113 14.02 -5.57 -2.34
N GLY A 114 12.71 -5.49 -2.25
CA GLY A 114 11.81 -6.65 -2.23
C GLY A 114 11.61 -7.29 -0.86
N CYS A 115 11.78 -6.53 0.24
CA CYS A 115 11.48 -7.06 1.58
C CYS A 115 9.99 -7.32 1.78
N LEU A 116 9.68 -8.38 2.52
CA LEU A 116 8.32 -8.81 2.85
C LEU A 116 7.95 -8.55 4.31
N TYR A 117 8.93 -8.21 5.14
CA TYR A 117 8.76 -7.99 6.58
C TYR A 117 9.42 -6.70 7.02
N PHE A 118 8.83 -6.08 8.04
CA PHE A 118 9.46 -5.00 8.79
C PHE A 118 9.10 -5.12 10.26
N PHE A 119 9.97 -4.66 11.14
CA PHE A 119 9.73 -4.62 12.58
C PHE A 119 10.64 -3.60 13.25
N ASN A 120 10.18 -3.08 14.37
CA ASN A 120 11.02 -2.27 15.25
C ASN A 120 11.74 -3.21 16.22
N PRO A 121 13.10 -3.27 16.21
CA PRO A 121 13.87 -4.16 17.07
C PRO A 121 13.70 -3.85 18.57
N ASP A 122 13.38 -2.60 18.92
CA ASP A 122 13.21 -2.21 20.34
C ASP A 122 11.92 -2.76 20.95
N THR A 123 10.93 -3.12 20.12
CA THR A 123 9.62 -3.56 20.57
C THR A 123 9.25 -4.97 20.11
N ALA A 124 9.97 -5.54 19.16
CA ALA A 124 9.68 -6.86 18.62
C ALA A 124 10.03 -7.98 19.59
N THR A 125 9.03 -8.74 20.02
CA THR A 125 9.16 -9.86 20.95
C THR A 125 9.11 -11.22 20.27
N SER A 126 8.66 -11.31 19.03
CA SER A 126 8.52 -12.55 18.29
C SER A 126 9.88 -13.10 17.85
N LYS A 127 10.24 -14.29 18.33
CA LYS A 127 11.46 -14.98 17.90
C LYS A 127 11.47 -15.30 16.40
N TRP A 128 10.29 -15.50 15.83
CA TRP A 128 10.14 -15.80 14.42
C TRP A 128 10.57 -14.62 13.54
N ILE A 129 10.20 -13.37 13.87
CA ILE A 129 10.61 -12.23 13.07
C ILE A 129 12.13 -12.00 13.12
N TRP A 130 12.77 -12.31 14.26
CA TRP A 130 14.21 -12.23 14.41
C TRP A 130 14.98 -13.30 13.64
N SER A 131 14.32 -14.37 13.19
CA SER A 131 14.94 -15.40 12.33
C SER A 131 15.00 -14.98 10.85
N LYS A 132 14.32 -13.90 10.46
CA LYS A 132 14.31 -13.41 9.08
C LYS A 132 15.60 -12.68 8.73
N PRO A 133 16.16 -12.91 7.51
CA PRO A 133 17.38 -12.23 7.09
C PRO A 133 17.12 -10.72 6.91
N ILE A 134 17.73 -9.92 7.78
CA ILE A 134 17.66 -8.46 7.73
C ILE A 134 18.46 -7.97 6.52
N VAL A 135 17.81 -7.22 5.64
CA VAL A 135 18.39 -6.66 4.41
C VAL A 135 18.79 -5.20 4.61
N LYS A 136 17.97 -4.45 5.34
CA LYS A 136 18.16 -3.01 5.50
C LYS A 136 17.56 -2.50 6.81
N THR A 137 18.15 -1.44 7.33
CA THR A 137 17.59 -0.64 8.44
C THR A 137 17.31 0.77 7.94
N ILE A 138 16.10 1.27 8.13
CA ILE A 138 15.70 2.63 7.80
C ILE A 138 14.89 3.18 8.97
N GLY A 139 15.35 4.30 9.56
CA GLY A 139 14.77 4.81 10.80
C GLY A 139 14.90 3.78 11.92
N LYS A 140 13.80 3.51 12.61
CA LYS A 140 13.74 2.51 13.69
C LYS A 140 13.36 1.11 13.21
N HIS A 141 13.09 0.93 11.91
CA HIS A 141 12.65 -0.35 11.38
C HIS A 141 13.78 -1.14 10.72
N HIS A 142 13.81 -2.44 11.01
CA HIS A 142 14.52 -3.44 10.24
C HIS A 142 13.59 -3.98 9.15
N PHE A 143 14.13 -4.12 7.93
CA PHE A 143 13.44 -4.68 6.77
C PHE A 143 14.08 -6.01 6.41
N ALA A 144 13.26 -7.06 6.22
CA ALA A 144 13.72 -8.44 6.07
C ALA A 144 12.96 -9.19 4.96
N LYS A 145 13.55 -10.30 4.51
CA LYS A 145 12.98 -11.23 3.51
C LYS A 145 12.45 -12.49 4.14
#